data_c878552feb3537b9647a10418fcd3419
#
_entry.id   c878552feb3537b9647a10418fcd3419
#
_cell.length_a   1.000
_cell.length_b   1.000
_cell.length_c   1.000
_cell.angle_alpha   90.00
_cell.angle_beta   90.00
_cell.angle_gamma   90.00
#
_symmetry.space_group_name_H-M   'P 1'
#
loop_
_entity.id
_entity.type
_entity.pdbx_description
1 polymer ?
#
loop_
_entity_poly.entity_id
_entity_poly.type
_entity_poly.pdbx_seq_one_letter_code
_entity_poly.pdbx_strand_id
1 'polypeptide(L)'
;MPDHQDGELAVAVVAADRQTAGRGRNGHKWVSQPGRCSTMSYAVRIPRAIATDESVNGWLQMIAGLVTLDALNCMIEEYGAAPNQPDCSLELKWPNDVFCHGLKLGGL
;
A
#
# COMPACT_ATOMS: atom_id res chain seq x y z
N MET A 1 -7.70 -19.76 -5.90
CA MET A 1 -6.23 -19.81 -5.77
C MET A 1 -5.74 -21.20 -6.04
N PRO A 2 -4.70 -21.39 -6.83
CA PRO A 2 -4.13 -22.70 -7.00
C PRO A 2 -3.57 -23.23 -5.66
N ASP A 3 -3.64 -24.54 -5.45
CA ASP A 3 -3.02 -25.18 -4.30
C ASP A 3 -1.50 -25.10 -4.44
N HIS A 4 -0.86 -24.39 -3.51
CA HIS A 4 0.58 -24.35 -3.42
C HIS A 4 1.06 -25.25 -2.28
N GLN A 5 2.13 -25.96 -2.54
CA GLN A 5 2.79 -26.80 -1.52
C GLN A 5 3.32 -25.93 -0.39
N ASP A 6 3.41 -26.51 0.81
CA ASP A 6 3.92 -25.83 2.00
C ASP A 6 5.26 -25.12 1.71
N GLY A 7 5.31 -23.82 1.90
CA GLY A 7 6.50 -22.99 1.74
C GLY A 7 6.49 -22.01 0.57
N GLU A 8 5.52 -22.09 -0.35
CA GLU A 8 5.38 -21.11 -1.42
C GLU A 8 4.48 -19.94 -1.01
N LEU A 9 5.00 -18.73 -1.18
CA LEU A 9 4.22 -17.50 -1.06
C LEU A 9 3.36 -17.34 -2.32
N ALA A 10 2.04 -17.54 -2.16
CA ALA A 10 1.09 -17.21 -3.24
C ALA A 10 0.67 -15.75 -3.09
N VAL A 11 0.97 -14.95 -4.10
CA VAL A 11 0.56 -13.55 -4.17
C VAL A 11 -0.23 -13.35 -5.47
N ALA A 12 -1.42 -12.79 -5.35
CA ALA A 12 -2.19 -12.33 -6.49
C ALA A 12 -2.23 -10.80 -6.45
N VAL A 13 -2.02 -10.18 -7.60
CA VAL A 13 -2.01 -8.72 -7.73
C VAL A 13 -3.04 -8.30 -8.75
N VAL A 14 -3.85 -7.31 -8.41
CA VAL A 14 -4.76 -6.64 -9.33
C VAL A 14 -4.39 -5.17 -9.37
N ALA A 15 -4.08 -4.67 -10.55
CA ALA A 15 -3.77 -3.26 -10.77
C ALA A 15 -4.86 -2.61 -11.61
N ALA A 16 -5.14 -1.35 -11.33
CA ALA A 16 -6.12 -0.56 -12.08
C ALA A 16 -5.52 0.80 -12.45
N ASP A 17 -5.83 1.25 -13.65
CA ASP A 17 -5.41 2.59 -14.10
C ASP A 17 -6.22 3.69 -13.43
N ARG A 18 -7.46 3.40 -13.08
CA ARG A 18 -8.37 4.35 -12.44
C ARG A 18 -9.41 3.62 -11.61
N GLN A 19 -9.75 4.19 -10.47
CA GLN A 19 -10.91 3.78 -9.71
C GLN A 19 -12.10 4.68 -10.08
N THR A 20 -13.21 4.07 -10.47
CA THR A 20 -14.45 4.79 -10.81
C THR A 20 -15.34 5.03 -9.58
N ALA A 21 -15.14 4.26 -8.53
CA ALA A 21 -15.91 4.34 -7.30
C ALA A 21 -15.03 4.16 -6.06
N GLY A 22 -13.87 4.83 -6.06
CA GLY A 22 -12.93 4.75 -4.95
C GLY A 22 -13.55 5.25 -3.64
N ARG A 23 -13.28 4.52 -2.56
CA ARG A 23 -13.79 4.82 -1.22
C ARG A 23 -12.67 4.82 -0.20
N GLY A 24 -12.65 5.83 0.64
CA GLY A 24 -11.86 5.88 1.86
C GLY A 24 -12.67 5.44 3.06
N ARG A 25 -12.11 5.61 4.26
CA ARG A 25 -12.80 5.34 5.52
C ARG A 25 -13.99 6.28 5.70
N ASN A 26 -14.99 5.82 6.45
CA ASN A 26 -16.20 6.59 6.80
C ASN A 26 -16.97 7.10 5.58
N GLY A 27 -16.91 6.36 4.46
CA GLY A 27 -17.63 6.74 3.25
C GLY A 27 -17.03 7.90 2.47
N HIS A 28 -15.84 8.37 2.83
CA HIS A 28 -15.14 9.39 2.06
C HIS A 28 -14.83 8.90 0.66
N LYS A 29 -15.03 9.76 -0.32
CA LYS A 29 -14.69 9.45 -1.71
C LYS A 29 -13.18 9.52 -1.91
N TRP A 30 -12.67 8.60 -2.70
CA TRP A 30 -11.29 8.62 -3.17
C TRP A 30 -11.28 8.83 -4.67
N VAL A 31 -10.60 9.88 -5.12
CA VAL A 31 -10.50 10.23 -6.54
C VAL A 31 -9.10 9.92 -7.03
N SER A 32 -9.00 9.16 -8.12
CA SER A 32 -7.74 8.89 -8.78
C SER A 32 -7.77 9.44 -10.21
N GLN A 33 -6.67 10.07 -10.61
CA GLN A 33 -6.50 10.56 -11.96
C GLN A 33 -5.75 9.51 -12.81
N PRO A 34 -6.23 9.18 -14.02
CA PRO A 34 -5.54 8.25 -14.90
C PRO A 34 -4.10 8.67 -15.16
N GLY A 35 -3.17 7.72 -15.09
CA GLY A 35 -1.76 7.96 -15.33
C GLY A 35 -1.00 8.69 -14.21
N ARG A 36 -1.68 9.06 -13.12
CA ARG A 36 -1.06 9.78 -11.99
C ARG A 36 -1.15 9.04 -10.66
N CYS A 37 -1.83 7.93 -10.66
CA CYS A 37 -2.02 7.11 -9.45
C CYS A 37 -1.65 5.67 -9.73
N SER A 38 -1.03 5.03 -8.76
CA SER A 38 -0.84 3.59 -8.74
C SER A 38 -1.90 3.01 -7.81
N THR A 39 -2.77 2.20 -8.37
CA THR A 39 -3.85 1.55 -7.63
C THR A 39 -3.72 0.06 -7.77
N MET A 40 -3.42 -0.61 -6.67
CA MET A 40 -3.16 -2.05 -6.66
C MET A 40 -3.78 -2.71 -5.45
N SER A 41 -4.27 -3.92 -5.66
CA SER A 41 -4.69 -4.81 -4.59
C SER A 41 -3.82 -6.05 -4.59
N TYR A 42 -3.37 -6.44 -3.42
CA TYR A 42 -2.55 -7.62 -3.22
C TYR A 42 -3.31 -8.62 -2.36
N ALA A 43 -3.46 -9.84 -2.86
CA ALA A 43 -3.96 -10.94 -2.07
C ALA A 43 -2.78 -11.85 -1.72
N VAL A 44 -2.50 -11.99 -0.44
CA VAL A 44 -1.37 -12.77 0.06
C VAL A 44 -1.90 -13.93 0.89
N ARG A 45 -1.42 -15.13 0.60
CA ARG A 45 -1.75 -16.31 1.40
C ARG A 45 -0.90 -16.33 2.65
N ILE A 46 -1.54 -16.35 3.80
CA ILE A 46 -0.86 -16.45 5.10
C ILE A 46 -1.34 -17.70 5.85
N PRO A 47 -0.48 -18.30 6.70
CA PRO A 47 -0.88 -19.46 7.51
C PRO A 47 -2.12 -19.14 8.35
N ARG A 48 -3.02 -20.11 8.48
CA ARG A 48 -4.26 -19.93 9.26
C ARG A 48 -3.98 -19.53 10.72
N ALA A 49 -2.94 -20.11 11.31
CA ALA A 49 -2.56 -19.80 12.70
C ALA A 49 -2.25 -18.31 12.88
N ILE A 50 -1.65 -17.66 11.88
CA ILE A 50 -1.37 -16.23 11.88
C ILE A 50 -2.63 -15.43 11.57
N ALA A 51 -3.41 -15.87 10.58
CA ALA A 51 -4.61 -15.18 10.13
C ALA A 51 -5.70 -15.12 11.21
N THR A 52 -5.78 -16.12 12.08
CA THR A 52 -6.77 -16.21 13.15
C THR A 52 -6.30 -15.64 14.48
N ASP A 53 -5.03 -15.23 14.58
CA ASP A 53 -4.47 -14.61 15.77
C ASP A 53 -4.80 -13.12 15.79
N GLU A 54 -5.69 -12.73 16.69
CA GLU A 54 -6.13 -11.33 16.81
C GLU A 54 -5.00 -10.38 17.16
N SER A 55 -3.98 -10.84 17.88
CA SER A 55 -2.82 -10.03 18.23
C SER A 55 -1.96 -9.70 17.02
N VAL A 56 -1.94 -10.56 16.01
CA VAL A 56 -1.20 -10.35 14.75
C VAL A 56 -2.01 -9.56 13.74
N ASN A 57 -3.32 -9.83 13.64
CA ASN A 57 -4.19 -9.16 12.66
C ASN A 57 -4.19 -7.64 12.80
N GLY A 58 -4.11 -7.12 14.02
CA GLY A 58 -4.02 -5.68 14.25
C GLY A 58 -2.75 -5.04 13.69
N TRP A 59 -1.69 -5.82 13.50
CA TRP A 59 -0.40 -5.35 12.99
C TRP A 59 -0.26 -5.46 11.47
N LEU A 60 -1.10 -6.24 10.80
CA LEU A 60 -0.95 -6.49 9.36
C LEU A 60 -1.04 -5.19 8.54
N GLN A 61 -1.94 -4.30 8.90
CA GLN A 61 -2.09 -3.03 8.22
C GLN A 61 -0.87 -2.13 8.42
N MET A 62 -0.31 -2.10 9.62
CA MET A 62 0.91 -1.35 9.91
C MET A 62 2.11 -1.92 9.14
N ILE A 63 2.24 -3.24 9.09
CA ILE A 63 3.30 -3.91 8.34
C ILE A 63 3.17 -3.57 6.85
N ALA A 64 1.97 -3.62 6.30
CA ALA A 64 1.72 -3.24 4.92
C ALA A 64 2.11 -1.77 4.65
N GLY A 65 1.80 -0.88 5.58
CA GLY A 65 2.19 0.54 5.52
C GLY A 65 3.70 0.72 5.51
N LEU A 66 4.42 0.03 6.39
CA LEU A 66 5.89 0.08 6.47
C LEU A 66 6.55 -0.48 5.21
N VAL A 67 6.04 -1.58 4.68
CA VAL A 67 6.53 -2.17 3.42
C VAL A 67 6.32 -1.20 2.25
N THR A 68 5.17 -0.56 2.19
CA THR A 68 4.87 0.43 1.17
C THR A 68 5.81 1.63 1.27
N LEU A 69 6.04 2.12 2.48
CA LEU A 69 6.97 3.23 2.72
C LEU A 69 8.39 2.88 2.27
N ASP A 70 8.88 1.69 2.61
CA ASP A 70 10.20 1.22 2.19
C ASP A 70 10.29 1.11 0.67
N ALA A 71 9.27 0.57 0.03
CA ALA A 71 9.24 0.44 -1.43
C ALA A 71 9.28 1.80 -2.13
N LEU A 72 8.52 2.76 -1.63
CA LEU A 72 8.51 4.12 -2.17
C LEU A 72 9.85 4.82 -1.97
N ASN A 73 10.47 4.66 -0.80
CA ASN A 73 11.80 5.22 -0.55
C ASN A 73 12.86 4.60 -1.46
N CYS A 74 12.80 3.30 -1.69
CA CYS A 74 13.69 2.63 -2.66
C CYS A 74 13.50 3.18 -4.08
N MET A 75 12.28 3.43 -4.49
CA MET A 75 11.99 4.02 -5.80
C MET A 75 12.55 5.43 -5.92
N ILE A 76 12.42 6.25 -4.88
CA ILE A 76 12.97 7.60 -4.85
C ILE A 76 14.50 7.56 -4.93
N GLU A 77 15.15 6.65 -4.23
CA GLU A 77 16.61 6.48 -4.29
C GLU A 77 17.09 6.04 -5.68
N GLU A 78 16.37 5.13 -6.32
CA GLU A 78 16.76 4.58 -7.61
C GLU A 78 16.49 5.52 -8.78
N TYR A 79 15.32 6.16 -8.80
CA TYR A 79 14.86 6.98 -9.91
C TYR A 79 14.95 8.49 -9.63
N GLY A 80 15.26 8.87 -8.41
CA GLY A 80 15.31 10.24 -7.98
C GLY A 80 13.94 10.88 -7.77
N ALA A 81 13.92 11.99 -7.04
CA ALA A 81 12.74 12.84 -6.97
C ALA A 81 12.57 13.61 -8.28
N ALA A 82 11.34 14.01 -8.59
CA ALA A 82 11.07 14.81 -9.78
C ALA A 82 11.97 16.07 -9.80
N PRO A 83 12.51 16.46 -10.97
CA PRO A 83 13.30 17.68 -11.07
C PRO A 83 12.48 18.87 -10.53
N ASN A 84 13.11 19.71 -9.73
CA ASN A 84 12.51 20.89 -9.11
C ASN A 84 11.57 20.62 -7.92
N GLN A 85 11.53 19.39 -7.38
CA GLN A 85 10.86 19.15 -6.10
C GLN A 85 11.89 19.06 -4.97
N PRO A 86 11.62 19.68 -3.81
CA PRO A 86 12.45 19.49 -2.64
C PRO A 86 12.44 18.03 -2.23
N ASP A 87 13.47 17.59 -1.51
CA ASP A 87 13.58 16.22 -1.01
C ASP A 87 12.26 15.75 -0.42
N CYS A 88 11.72 14.67 -1.02
CA CYS A 88 10.45 14.11 -0.60
C CYS A 88 10.68 13.27 0.65
N SER A 89 10.34 13.80 1.81
CA SER A 89 10.31 13.06 3.06
C SER A 89 8.95 12.41 3.22
N LEU A 90 8.92 11.08 3.15
CA LEU A 90 7.69 10.31 3.30
C LEU A 90 7.46 10.00 4.77
N GLU A 91 6.23 10.14 5.19
CA GLU A 91 5.79 9.82 6.55
C GLU A 91 4.60 8.87 6.50
N LEU A 92 4.59 7.94 7.45
CA LEU A 92 3.45 7.05 7.65
C LEU A 92 2.60 7.60 8.79
N LYS A 93 1.34 7.92 8.47
CA LYS A 93 0.37 8.34 9.47
C LYS A 93 -0.55 7.19 9.79
N TRP A 94 -0.57 6.82 11.05
CA TRP A 94 -1.42 5.73 11.54
C TRP A 94 -2.90 5.98 11.21
N PRO A 95 -3.64 4.98 10.78
CA PRO A 95 -3.20 3.58 10.61
C PRO A 95 -2.81 3.21 9.19
N ASN A 96 -3.09 4.00 8.18
CA ASN A 96 -3.03 3.54 6.80
C ASN A 96 -2.73 4.61 5.76
N ASP A 97 -2.15 5.73 6.17
CA ASP A 97 -1.94 6.85 5.26
C ASP A 97 -0.46 7.16 5.08
N VAL A 98 -0.08 7.43 3.83
CA VAL A 98 1.26 7.91 3.48
C VAL A 98 1.18 9.39 3.16
N PHE A 99 2.03 10.18 3.80
CA PHE A 99 2.12 11.62 3.63
C PHE A 99 3.47 12.05 3.08
N CYS A 100 3.46 13.14 2.32
CA CYS A 100 4.65 13.83 1.87
C CYS A 100 4.44 15.33 2.10
N HIS A 101 5.32 15.95 2.86
CA HIS A 101 5.24 17.39 3.21
C HIS A 101 3.87 17.81 3.77
N GLY A 102 3.30 17.00 4.64
CA GLY A 102 2.00 17.27 5.26
C GLY A 102 0.79 17.03 4.37
N LEU A 103 1.00 16.57 3.15
CA LEU A 103 -0.08 16.26 2.21
C LEU A 103 -0.23 14.74 2.05
N LYS A 104 -1.45 14.28 1.98
CA LYS A 104 -1.74 12.86 1.79
C LYS A 104 -1.36 12.43 0.39
N LEU A 105 -0.39 11.51 0.31
CA LEU A 105 0.07 10.94 -0.94
C LEU A 105 -0.73 9.70 -1.33
N GLY A 106 -1.10 8.89 -0.37
CA GLY A 106 -1.83 7.66 -0.60
C GLY A 106 -2.38 7.04 0.65
N GLY A 107 -3.10 5.96 0.49
CA GLY A 107 -3.70 5.17 1.57
C GLY A 107 -3.66 3.68 1.27
N LEU A 108 -3.83 2.91 2.31
CA LEU A 108 -3.86 1.45 2.27
C LEU A 108 -5.21 0.91 2.68
#